data_0fd48d164d47f2f748004b2be8fa4f7a
#
_entry.id   0fd48d164d47f2f748004b2be8fa4f7a
#
_cell.length_a   1.000
_cell.length_b   1.000
_cell.length_c   1.000
_cell.angle_alpha   90.00
_cell.angle_beta   90.00
_cell.angle_gamma   90.00
#
_symmetry.space_group_name_H-M   'P 1'
#
loop_
_entity.id
_entity.type
_entity.pdbx_description
1 polymer ?
#
loop_
_entity_poly.entity_id
_entity_poly.type
_entity_poly.pdbx_seq_one_letter_code
_entity_poly.pdbx_strand_id
1 'polypeptide(L)'
;MHSQEDILKKTSILIDKKNYEEAKSILLELIKDIKNIKIDVRVYYSLYLSFNGLKEIKSAKKYLEKYLKTDNNNHIALNNLANIYLKEGNFFKAEKFYLKSLESKNDYLIAIINTAVFYQDIGRIAEAKKFYLKAIDLSPKQISLYFNLSRIDKKFMNREKIKYLGNLMKNKKTESIDMAYGFFLLAEYERKQNSFIKEMEYLERAHQYTFNEKLNNNKQTLHYLKNIISKKYDKFSFINENKKNELINLEPIFIIGLPRSGSTMVEAILSSGDTMVENLGETSILSIALVSTHYDFQKKENIII
;
A
#
# COMPACT_ATOMS: atom_id res chain seq x y z
N MET A 1 -35.42 3.81 -20.15
CA MET A 1 -33.93 3.89 -20.06
C MET A 1 -33.58 4.82 -18.92
N HIS A 2 -32.80 4.33 -17.94
CA HIS A 2 -32.28 5.23 -16.91
C HIS A 2 -31.30 6.21 -17.55
N SER A 3 -31.33 7.48 -17.11
CA SER A 3 -30.37 8.48 -17.63
C SER A 3 -28.93 8.09 -17.22
N GLN A 4 -27.92 8.54 -17.98
CA GLN A 4 -26.54 8.34 -17.57
C GLN A 4 -26.26 8.88 -16.16
N GLU A 5 -26.95 9.96 -15.78
CA GLU A 5 -26.85 10.59 -14.46
C GLU A 5 -27.38 9.66 -13.34
N ASP A 6 -28.51 8.98 -13.55
CA ASP A 6 -29.07 8.04 -12.57
C ASP A 6 -28.16 6.83 -12.36
N ILE A 7 -27.57 6.33 -13.46
CA ILE A 7 -26.62 5.23 -13.42
C ILE A 7 -25.34 5.65 -12.68
N LEU A 8 -24.82 6.85 -12.93
CA LEU A 8 -23.65 7.37 -12.24
C LEU A 8 -23.91 7.55 -10.72
N LYS A 9 -25.07 8.04 -10.33
CA LYS A 9 -25.46 8.13 -8.90
C LYS A 9 -25.51 6.74 -8.25
N LYS A 10 -26.18 5.78 -8.91
CA LYS A 10 -26.27 4.41 -8.40
C LYS A 10 -24.89 3.78 -8.24
N THR A 11 -24.05 3.89 -9.26
CA THR A 11 -22.69 3.28 -9.25
C THR A 11 -21.74 3.97 -8.29
N SER A 12 -21.88 5.29 -8.05
CA SER A 12 -21.12 5.98 -6.99
C SER A 12 -21.43 5.38 -5.61
N ILE A 13 -22.70 5.15 -5.29
CA ILE A 13 -23.11 4.52 -4.02
C ILE A 13 -22.55 3.10 -3.89
N LEU A 14 -22.52 2.33 -4.98
CA LEU A 14 -21.95 0.98 -4.98
C LEU A 14 -20.43 1.01 -4.76
N ILE A 15 -19.73 1.95 -5.38
CA ILE A 15 -18.28 2.15 -5.21
C ILE A 15 -17.96 2.54 -3.76
N ASP A 16 -18.74 3.44 -3.16
CA ASP A 16 -18.58 3.86 -1.76
C ASP A 16 -18.79 2.68 -0.79
N LYS A 17 -19.72 1.77 -1.12
CA LYS A 17 -19.95 0.51 -0.39
C LYS A 17 -18.96 -0.60 -0.74
N LYS A 18 -17.96 -0.32 -1.57
CA LYS A 18 -16.96 -1.29 -2.07
C LYS A 18 -17.55 -2.45 -2.89
N ASN A 19 -18.76 -2.30 -3.40
CA ASN A 19 -19.39 -3.27 -4.31
C ASN A 19 -18.93 -3.01 -5.76
N TYR A 20 -17.64 -3.21 -6.00
CA TYR A 20 -16.98 -2.86 -7.26
C TYR A 20 -17.41 -3.71 -8.44
N GLU A 21 -17.74 -4.99 -8.23
CA GLU A 21 -18.17 -5.90 -9.30
C GLU A 21 -19.51 -5.47 -9.90
N GLU A 22 -20.49 -5.16 -9.06
CA GLU A 22 -21.80 -4.69 -9.51
C GLU A 22 -21.67 -3.33 -10.22
N ALA A 23 -20.91 -2.39 -9.64
CA ALA A 23 -20.67 -1.09 -10.27
C ALA A 23 -20.03 -1.24 -11.65
N LYS A 24 -18.99 -2.09 -11.78
CA LYS A 24 -18.33 -2.42 -13.04
C LYS A 24 -19.31 -2.96 -14.09
N SER A 25 -20.13 -3.94 -13.70
CA SER A 25 -21.09 -4.57 -14.60
C SER A 25 -22.08 -3.57 -15.18
N ILE A 26 -22.70 -2.74 -14.33
CA ILE A 26 -23.64 -1.70 -14.74
C ILE A 26 -22.99 -0.69 -15.69
N LEU A 27 -21.76 -0.23 -15.37
CA LEU A 27 -21.06 0.76 -16.20
C LEU A 27 -20.61 0.20 -17.56
N LEU A 28 -20.22 -1.08 -17.61
CA LEU A 28 -19.86 -1.74 -18.86
C LEU A 28 -21.08 -1.99 -19.76
N GLU A 29 -22.22 -2.33 -19.18
CA GLU A 29 -23.50 -2.47 -19.89
C GLU A 29 -23.90 -1.10 -20.48
N LEU A 30 -23.85 -0.05 -19.69
CA LEU A 30 -24.09 1.31 -20.16
C LEU A 30 -23.25 1.67 -21.41
N ILE A 31 -21.96 1.33 -21.40
CA ILE A 31 -21.09 1.61 -22.57
C ILE A 31 -21.49 0.79 -23.80
N LYS A 32 -21.99 -0.44 -23.62
CA LYS A 32 -22.44 -1.29 -24.74
C LYS A 32 -23.73 -0.79 -25.36
N ASP A 33 -24.64 -0.30 -24.53
CA ASP A 33 -25.98 0.15 -24.97
C ASP A 33 -25.94 1.51 -25.68
N ILE A 34 -24.93 2.34 -25.36
CA ILE A 34 -24.77 3.66 -25.96
C ILE A 34 -24.04 3.54 -27.32
N LYS A 35 -24.80 3.34 -28.42
CA LYS A 35 -24.21 3.31 -29.76
C LYS A 35 -24.09 4.69 -30.42
N ASN A 36 -24.97 5.65 -30.08
CA ASN A 36 -25.09 6.93 -30.78
C ASN A 36 -25.10 8.16 -29.87
N ILE A 37 -24.89 8.02 -28.57
CA ILE A 37 -24.90 9.12 -27.60
C ILE A 37 -23.48 9.28 -27.04
N LYS A 38 -23.06 10.54 -26.83
CA LYS A 38 -21.77 10.81 -26.19
C LYS A 38 -21.77 10.27 -24.76
N ILE A 39 -20.80 9.44 -24.45
CA ILE A 39 -20.60 8.90 -23.09
C ILE A 39 -20.12 10.02 -22.19
N ASP A 40 -20.76 10.16 -21.03
CA ASP A 40 -20.29 11.05 -19.96
C ASP A 40 -18.90 10.58 -19.49
N VAL A 41 -17.96 11.50 -19.49
CA VAL A 41 -16.57 11.21 -19.10
C VAL A 41 -16.44 10.61 -17.70
N ARG A 42 -17.35 10.96 -16.78
CA ARG A 42 -17.41 10.42 -15.41
C ARG A 42 -17.61 8.91 -15.38
N VAL A 43 -18.21 8.30 -16.41
CA VAL A 43 -18.34 6.85 -16.56
C VAL A 43 -16.96 6.19 -16.61
N TYR A 44 -16.01 6.78 -17.34
CA TYR A 44 -14.65 6.25 -17.40
C TYR A 44 -13.92 6.33 -16.06
N TYR A 45 -14.13 7.41 -15.30
CA TYR A 45 -13.55 7.54 -13.98
C TYR A 45 -14.17 6.55 -12.96
N SER A 46 -15.48 6.33 -13.03
CA SER A 46 -16.17 5.33 -12.20
C SER A 46 -15.74 3.90 -12.54
N LEU A 47 -15.50 3.60 -13.81
CA LEU A 47 -14.90 2.32 -14.24
C LEU A 47 -13.47 2.16 -13.72
N TYR A 48 -12.67 3.24 -13.78
CA TYR A 48 -11.34 3.23 -13.18
C TYR A 48 -11.42 2.86 -11.69
N LEU A 49 -12.30 3.52 -10.92
CA LEU A 49 -12.46 3.25 -9.49
C LEU A 49 -12.87 1.80 -9.23
N SER A 50 -13.81 1.27 -10.01
CA SER A 50 -14.29 -0.11 -9.90
C SER A 50 -13.17 -1.13 -10.18
N PHE A 51 -12.47 -0.98 -11.31
CA PHE A 51 -11.36 -1.86 -11.67
C PHE A 51 -10.18 -1.76 -10.70
N ASN A 52 -9.88 -0.55 -10.19
CA ASN A 52 -8.84 -0.36 -9.19
C ASN A 52 -9.20 -1.02 -7.85
N GLY A 53 -10.47 -0.94 -7.44
CA GLY A 53 -10.99 -1.63 -6.26
C GLY A 53 -10.89 -3.15 -6.37
N LEU A 54 -11.08 -3.70 -7.57
CA LEU A 54 -10.92 -5.12 -7.90
C LEU A 54 -9.47 -5.55 -8.14
N LYS A 55 -8.50 -4.61 -8.04
CA LYS A 55 -7.08 -4.83 -8.35
C LYS A 55 -6.79 -5.22 -9.81
N GLU A 56 -7.72 -4.97 -10.71
CA GLU A 56 -7.56 -5.17 -12.15
C GLU A 56 -6.81 -3.98 -12.77
N ILE A 57 -5.52 -3.84 -12.47
CA ILE A 57 -4.71 -2.63 -12.73
C ILE A 57 -4.64 -2.27 -14.21
N LYS A 58 -4.54 -3.27 -15.12
CA LYS A 58 -4.49 -3.01 -16.57
C LYS A 58 -5.77 -2.34 -17.07
N SER A 59 -6.93 -2.84 -16.64
CA SER A 59 -8.24 -2.27 -16.98
C SER A 59 -8.43 -0.90 -16.34
N ALA A 60 -8.07 -0.75 -15.07
CA ALA A 60 -8.11 0.53 -14.37
C ALA A 60 -7.31 1.60 -15.12
N LYS A 61 -6.07 1.30 -15.51
CA LYS A 61 -5.23 2.20 -16.32
C LYS A 61 -5.90 2.62 -17.62
N LYS A 62 -6.41 1.65 -18.38
CA LYS A 62 -7.10 1.90 -19.66
C LYS A 62 -8.24 2.91 -19.53
N TYR A 63 -9.06 2.77 -18.50
CA TYR A 63 -10.20 3.68 -18.30
C TYR A 63 -9.79 5.03 -17.71
N LEU A 64 -8.76 5.08 -16.88
CA LEU A 64 -8.20 6.33 -16.39
C LEU A 64 -7.55 7.15 -17.51
N GLU A 65 -6.85 6.49 -18.45
CA GLU A 65 -6.29 7.14 -19.65
C GLU A 65 -7.40 7.65 -20.58
N LYS A 66 -8.52 6.91 -20.71
CA LYS A 66 -9.69 7.40 -21.46
C LYS A 66 -10.30 8.64 -20.82
N TYR A 67 -10.43 8.66 -19.49
CA TYR A 67 -10.88 9.83 -18.75
C TYR A 67 -9.98 11.04 -19.02
N LEU A 68 -8.67 10.87 -18.88
CA LEU A 68 -7.68 11.93 -19.06
C LEU A 68 -7.53 12.42 -20.51
N LYS A 69 -8.02 11.70 -21.52
CA LYS A 69 -8.11 12.22 -22.90
C LYS A 69 -9.12 13.37 -23.01
N THR A 70 -10.13 13.40 -22.16
CA THR A 70 -11.18 14.43 -22.17
C THR A 70 -10.90 15.50 -21.11
N ASP A 71 -10.49 15.10 -19.91
CA ASP A 71 -10.13 15.99 -18.81
C ASP A 71 -8.63 15.81 -18.47
N ASN A 72 -7.79 16.37 -19.33
CA ASN A 72 -6.33 16.16 -19.30
C ASN A 72 -5.62 16.87 -18.14
N ASN A 73 -6.33 17.71 -17.40
CA ASN A 73 -5.76 18.52 -16.30
C ASN A 73 -6.36 18.14 -14.93
N ASN A 74 -7.07 17.05 -14.82
CA ASN A 74 -7.62 16.61 -13.55
C ASN A 74 -6.50 16.10 -12.61
N HIS A 75 -6.18 16.89 -11.59
CA HIS A 75 -5.07 16.63 -10.67
C HIS A 75 -5.21 15.28 -9.94
N ILE A 76 -6.44 14.87 -9.60
CA ILE A 76 -6.68 13.58 -8.91
C ILE A 76 -6.39 12.42 -9.87
N ALA A 77 -6.91 12.50 -11.10
CA ALA A 77 -6.73 11.46 -12.10
C ALA A 77 -5.25 11.34 -12.51
N LEU A 78 -4.55 12.46 -12.67
CA LEU A 78 -3.11 12.50 -12.95
C LEU A 78 -2.29 11.84 -11.84
N ASN A 79 -2.58 12.17 -10.56
CA ASN A 79 -1.93 11.52 -9.42
C ASN A 79 -2.21 10.01 -9.38
N ASN A 80 -3.43 9.59 -9.67
CA ASN A 80 -3.79 8.18 -9.69
C ASN A 80 -3.09 7.42 -10.82
N LEU A 81 -2.94 8.04 -12.01
CA LEU A 81 -2.18 7.45 -13.11
C LEU A 81 -0.69 7.34 -12.78
N ALA A 82 -0.12 8.32 -12.07
CA ALA A 82 1.25 8.25 -11.55
C ALA A 82 1.44 7.04 -10.61
N ASN A 83 0.49 6.81 -9.69
CA ASN A 83 0.50 5.65 -8.80
C ASN A 83 0.46 4.31 -9.58
N ILE A 84 -0.28 4.26 -10.68
CA ILE A 84 -0.31 3.05 -11.54
C ILE A 84 1.05 2.84 -12.21
N TYR A 85 1.64 3.89 -12.79
CA TYR A 85 2.97 3.79 -13.39
C TYR A 85 4.06 3.40 -12.39
N LEU A 86 3.97 3.90 -11.15
CA LEU A 86 4.87 3.50 -10.08
C LEU A 86 4.78 2.00 -9.79
N LYS A 87 3.56 1.45 -9.68
CA LYS A 87 3.33 0.00 -9.50
C LYS A 87 3.82 -0.85 -10.68
N GLU A 88 3.83 -0.29 -11.88
CA GLU A 88 4.38 -0.92 -13.10
C GLU A 88 5.92 -0.80 -13.18
N GLY A 89 6.58 -0.13 -12.22
CA GLY A 89 8.02 0.15 -12.25
C GLY A 89 8.44 1.21 -13.27
N ASN A 90 7.49 1.91 -13.86
CA ASN A 90 7.79 2.97 -14.82
C ASN A 90 7.99 4.31 -14.12
N PHE A 91 9.14 4.47 -13.48
CA PHE A 91 9.47 5.62 -12.65
C PHE A 91 9.46 6.94 -13.43
N PHE A 92 9.90 6.92 -14.68
CA PHE A 92 9.90 8.12 -15.53
C PHE A 92 8.47 8.65 -15.78
N LYS A 93 7.54 7.77 -16.13
CA LYS A 93 6.14 8.17 -16.31
C LYS A 93 5.48 8.54 -14.98
N ALA A 94 5.78 7.81 -13.90
CA ALA A 94 5.27 8.14 -12.58
C ALA A 94 5.65 9.57 -12.17
N GLU A 95 6.93 9.94 -12.26
CA GLU A 95 7.40 11.30 -11.99
C GLU A 95 6.67 12.34 -12.83
N LYS A 96 6.61 12.12 -14.16
CA LYS A 96 5.93 13.03 -15.09
C LYS A 96 4.49 13.31 -14.67
N PHE A 97 3.73 12.27 -14.30
CA PHE A 97 2.32 12.42 -13.95
C PHE A 97 2.11 12.98 -12.54
N TYR A 98 2.99 12.70 -11.58
CA TYR A 98 2.97 13.38 -10.29
C TYR A 98 3.19 14.88 -10.44
N LEU A 99 4.22 15.29 -11.21
CA LEU A 99 4.51 16.70 -11.45
C LEU A 99 3.35 17.39 -12.19
N LYS A 100 2.78 16.76 -13.22
CA LYS A 100 1.58 17.28 -13.89
C LYS A 100 0.38 17.47 -12.94
N SER A 101 0.19 16.54 -12.00
CA SER A 101 -0.86 16.69 -10.98
C SER A 101 -0.62 17.95 -10.14
N LEU A 102 0.63 18.22 -9.76
CA LEU A 102 1.01 19.40 -8.99
C LEU A 102 1.03 20.69 -9.80
N GLU A 103 1.28 20.64 -11.10
CA GLU A 103 1.10 21.75 -12.02
C GLU A 103 -0.36 22.16 -12.13
N SER A 104 -1.27 21.17 -12.19
CA SER A 104 -2.71 21.39 -12.21
C SER A 104 -3.25 21.94 -10.89
N LYS A 105 -2.74 21.43 -9.76
CA LYS A 105 -3.11 21.89 -8.41
C LYS A 105 -1.91 21.77 -7.48
N ASN A 106 -1.24 22.90 -7.23
CA ASN A 106 0.03 22.96 -6.52
C ASN A 106 -0.06 22.68 -5.01
N ASP A 107 -1.25 22.80 -4.43
CA ASP A 107 -1.57 22.57 -3.02
C ASP A 107 -2.32 21.25 -2.77
N TYR A 108 -2.39 20.37 -3.78
CA TYR A 108 -3.02 19.06 -3.62
C TYR A 108 -2.16 18.16 -2.73
N LEU A 109 -2.49 18.15 -1.43
CA LEU A 109 -1.71 17.50 -0.37
C LEU A 109 -1.37 16.03 -0.69
N ILE A 110 -2.34 15.27 -1.22
CA ILE A 110 -2.14 13.85 -1.54
C ILE A 110 -1.05 13.67 -2.62
N ALA A 111 -1.07 14.50 -3.68
CA ALA A 111 -0.04 14.44 -4.71
C ALA A 111 1.33 14.88 -4.18
N ILE A 112 1.38 15.88 -3.29
CA ILE A 112 2.62 16.33 -2.65
C ILE A 112 3.24 15.19 -1.83
N ILE A 113 2.42 14.51 -1.00
CA ILE A 113 2.88 13.37 -0.19
C ILE A 113 3.32 12.20 -1.08
N ASN A 114 2.54 11.84 -2.10
CA ASN A 114 2.89 10.77 -3.02
C ASN A 114 4.19 11.07 -3.78
N THR A 115 4.40 12.33 -4.18
CA THR A 115 5.64 12.78 -4.82
C THR A 115 6.82 12.69 -3.86
N ALA A 116 6.63 13.06 -2.59
CA ALA A 116 7.67 12.93 -1.57
C ALA A 116 8.08 11.46 -1.36
N VAL A 117 7.10 10.56 -1.22
CA VAL A 117 7.32 9.12 -1.09
C VAL A 117 8.01 8.57 -2.34
N PHE A 118 7.53 8.92 -3.53
CA PHE A 118 8.15 8.52 -4.80
C PHE A 118 9.64 8.90 -4.85
N TYR A 119 9.99 10.15 -4.54
CA TYR A 119 11.40 10.57 -4.54
C TYR A 119 12.24 9.88 -3.45
N GLN A 120 11.64 9.59 -2.30
CA GLN A 120 12.28 8.79 -1.26
C GLN A 120 12.59 7.37 -1.75
N ASP A 121 11.63 6.71 -2.40
CA ASP A 121 11.75 5.32 -2.86
C ASP A 121 12.81 5.16 -3.97
N ILE A 122 12.97 6.18 -4.82
CA ILE A 122 14.03 6.20 -5.85
C ILE A 122 15.36 6.80 -5.37
N GLY A 123 15.49 7.10 -4.06
CA GLY A 123 16.74 7.61 -3.47
C GLY A 123 17.03 9.10 -3.68
N ARG A 124 16.12 9.87 -4.29
CA ARG A 124 16.25 11.31 -4.49
C ARG A 124 15.84 12.07 -3.23
N ILE A 125 16.68 11.96 -2.20
CA ILE A 125 16.37 12.40 -0.83
C ILE A 125 16.18 13.92 -0.71
N ALA A 126 16.92 14.73 -1.47
CA ALA A 126 16.78 16.18 -1.43
C ALA A 126 15.39 16.64 -1.91
N GLU A 127 14.90 16.06 -2.99
CA GLU A 127 13.57 16.32 -3.53
C GLU A 127 12.49 15.79 -2.60
N ALA A 128 12.65 14.59 -2.06
CA ALA A 128 11.72 14.04 -1.08
C ALA A 128 11.55 14.98 0.12
N LYS A 129 12.67 15.47 0.67
CA LYS A 129 12.67 16.43 1.78
C LYS A 129 11.90 17.71 1.43
N LYS A 130 12.11 18.27 0.23
CA LYS A 130 11.40 19.49 -0.23
C LYS A 130 9.89 19.27 -0.23
N PHE A 131 9.42 18.14 -0.75
CA PHE A 131 7.98 17.84 -0.81
C PHE A 131 7.40 17.52 0.56
N TYR A 132 8.11 16.81 1.44
CA TYR A 132 7.64 16.60 2.82
C TYR A 132 7.53 17.92 3.60
N LEU A 133 8.48 18.84 3.47
CA LEU A 133 8.38 20.16 4.09
C LEU A 133 7.14 20.91 3.57
N LYS A 134 6.92 20.93 2.25
CA LYS A 134 5.71 21.52 1.66
C LYS A 134 4.43 20.86 2.20
N ALA A 135 4.41 19.55 2.39
CA ALA A 135 3.27 18.85 2.98
C ALA A 135 3.03 19.28 4.44
N ILE A 136 4.10 19.42 5.23
CA ILE A 136 4.01 19.88 6.63
C ILE A 136 3.48 21.32 6.70
N ASP A 137 3.91 22.21 5.81
CA ASP A 137 3.42 23.59 5.76
C ASP A 137 1.89 23.64 5.48
N LEU A 138 1.39 22.74 4.60
CA LEU A 138 -0.03 22.64 4.30
C LEU A 138 -0.84 21.91 5.38
N SER A 139 -0.24 20.96 6.05
CA SER A 139 -0.91 20.14 7.08
C SER A 139 -0.03 19.94 8.32
N PRO A 140 0.21 21.01 9.11
CA PRO A 140 1.18 20.96 10.21
C PRO A 140 0.75 20.07 11.38
N LYS A 141 -0.52 19.68 11.45
CA LYS A 141 -1.05 18.79 12.51
C LYS A 141 -0.92 17.31 12.17
N GLN A 142 -0.59 16.94 10.94
CA GLN A 142 -0.47 15.54 10.52
C GLN A 142 0.90 14.98 10.92
N ILE A 143 0.90 14.20 12.01
CA ILE A 143 2.14 13.70 12.65
C ILE A 143 2.91 12.74 11.74
N SER A 144 2.22 11.96 10.92
CA SER A 144 2.84 11.05 9.94
C SER A 144 3.83 11.73 8.99
N LEU A 145 3.61 13.01 8.66
CA LEU A 145 4.54 13.78 7.80
C LEU A 145 5.90 14.02 8.48
N TYR A 146 5.88 14.33 9.78
CA TYR A 146 7.10 14.50 10.57
C TYR A 146 7.85 13.18 10.70
N PHE A 147 7.12 12.08 10.89
CA PHE A 147 7.70 10.74 10.94
C PHE A 147 8.39 10.38 9.62
N ASN A 148 7.72 10.57 8.49
CA ASN A 148 8.30 10.27 7.18
C ASN A 148 9.55 11.11 6.91
N LEU A 149 9.50 12.41 7.21
CA LEU A 149 10.65 13.30 7.03
C LEU A 149 11.81 12.94 7.97
N SER A 150 11.55 12.55 9.21
CA SER A 150 12.60 12.14 10.16
C SER A 150 13.36 10.89 9.72
N ARG A 151 12.75 10.03 8.92
CA ARG A 151 13.40 8.83 8.38
C ARG A 151 14.49 9.16 7.35
N ILE A 152 14.33 10.23 6.60
CA ILE A 152 15.28 10.69 5.58
C ILE A 152 16.18 11.82 6.06
N ASP A 153 15.77 12.57 7.08
CA ASP A 153 16.57 13.62 7.72
C ASP A 153 16.61 13.41 9.24
N LYS A 154 17.64 12.73 9.71
CA LYS A 154 17.85 12.40 11.13
C LYS A 154 18.03 13.62 12.05
N LYS A 155 18.36 14.80 11.48
CA LYS A 155 18.53 16.06 12.21
C LYS A 155 17.23 16.88 12.25
N PHE A 156 16.22 16.51 11.48
CA PHE A 156 14.96 17.26 11.38
C PHE A 156 14.24 17.41 12.72
N MET A 157 14.19 16.32 13.52
CA MET A 157 13.53 16.34 14.81
C MET A 157 14.42 16.95 15.91
N ASN A 158 13.99 18.10 16.41
CA ASN A 158 14.61 18.82 17.53
C ASN A 158 13.66 18.90 18.72
N ARG A 159 14.15 19.47 19.86
CA ARG A 159 13.38 19.59 21.10
C ARG A 159 12.07 20.37 20.92
N GLU A 160 12.06 21.42 20.11
CA GLU A 160 10.86 22.24 19.87
C GLU A 160 9.78 21.46 19.12
N LYS A 161 10.16 20.73 18.06
CA LYS A 161 9.24 19.87 17.30
C LYS A 161 8.69 18.74 18.17
N ILE A 162 9.52 18.13 19.00
CA ILE A 162 9.09 17.10 19.96
C ILE A 162 8.06 17.66 20.94
N LYS A 163 8.30 18.85 21.48
CA LYS A 163 7.33 19.53 22.37
C LYS A 163 6.02 19.85 21.64
N TYR A 164 6.11 20.33 20.39
CA TYR A 164 4.95 20.59 19.54
C TYR A 164 4.14 19.32 19.31
N LEU A 165 4.78 18.23 18.89
CA LEU A 165 4.11 16.94 18.66
C LEU A 165 3.48 16.39 19.95
N GLY A 166 4.17 16.48 21.09
CA GLY A 166 3.62 16.08 22.38
C GLY A 166 2.34 16.85 22.75
N ASN A 167 2.24 18.13 22.35
CA ASN A 167 1.00 18.90 22.53
C ASN A 167 -0.11 18.47 21.56
N LEU A 168 0.21 18.15 20.31
CA LEU A 168 -0.76 17.61 19.35
C LEU A 168 -1.34 16.28 19.84
N MET A 169 -0.50 15.41 20.37
CA MET A 169 -0.89 14.07 20.86
C MET A 169 -1.81 14.12 22.10
N LYS A 170 -1.83 15.22 22.84
CA LYS A 170 -2.80 15.42 23.94
C LYS A 170 -4.21 15.66 23.46
N ASN A 171 -4.40 15.98 22.19
CA ASN A 171 -5.71 16.22 21.62
C ASN A 171 -6.43 14.89 21.39
N LYS A 172 -7.59 14.68 22.00
CA LYS A 172 -8.43 13.46 21.84
C LYS A 172 -8.89 13.19 20.39
N LYS A 173 -8.78 14.17 19.48
CA LYS A 173 -9.15 14.02 18.07
C LYS A 173 -7.99 13.55 17.19
N THR A 174 -6.80 13.33 17.76
CA THR A 174 -5.65 12.80 16.97
C THR A 174 -5.94 11.37 16.55
N GLU A 175 -5.76 11.09 15.26
CA GLU A 175 -5.99 9.75 14.70
C GLU A 175 -5.06 8.71 15.34
N SER A 176 -5.56 7.49 15.49
CA SER A 176 -4.83 6.37 16.12
C SER A 176 -3.47 6.14 15.47
N ILE A 177 -3.41 6.19 14.14
CA ILE A 177 -2.16 6.00 13.40
C ILE A 177 -1.17 7.15 13.62
N ASP A 178 -1.63 8.38 13.70
CA ASP A 178 -0.80 9.54 14.01
C ASP A 178 -0.25 9.47 15.45
N MET A 179 -1.03 8.94 16.40
CA MET A 179 -0.54 8.64 17.74
C MET A 179 0.62 7.64 17.72
N ALA A 180 0.51 6.58 16.93
CA ALA A 180 1.60 5.61 16.76
C ALA A 180 2.88 6.28 16.22
N TYR A 181 2.76 7.07 15.15
CA TYR A 181 3.90 7.82 14.59
C TYR A 181 4.50 8.81 15.59
N GLY A 182 3.67 9.50 16.35
CA GLY A 182 4.10 10.40 17.42
C GLY A 182 4.94 9.68 18.48
N PHE A 183 4.49 8.54 18.96
CA PHE A 183 5.24 7.74 19.93
C PHE A 183 6.54 7.18 19.35
N PHE A 184 6.59 6.77 18.07
CA PHE A 184 7.85 6.39 17.44
C PHE A 184 8.85 7.55 17.39
N LEU A 185 8.40 8.78 17.11
CA LEU A 185 9.25 9.98 17.10
C LEU A 185 9.77 10.32 18.51
N LEU A 186 8.91 10.20 19.54
CA LEU A 186 9.31 10.38 20.93
C LEU A 186 10.34 9.32 21.34
N ALA A 187 10.14 8.06 20.98
CA ALA A 187 11.08 6.98 21.25
C ALA A 187 12.46 7.25 20.61
N GLU A 188 12.48 7.65 19.33
CA GLU A 188 13.73 7.98 18.64
C GLU A 188 14.45 9.18 19.31
N TYR A 189 13.70 10.16 19.78
CA TYR A 189 14.27 11.31 20.49
C TYR A 189 14.89 10.86 21.84
N GLU A 190 14.17 10.08 22.66
CA GLU A 190 14.68 9.59 23.95
C GLU A 190 15.90 8.68 23.79
N ARG A 191 15.95 7.88 22.73
CA ARG A 191 17.14 7.08 22.39
C ARG A 191 18.36 7.96 22.16
N LYS A 192 18.22 9.11 21.47
CA LYS A 192 19.31 10.07 21.25
C LYS A 192 19.75 10.75 22.53
N GLN A 193 18.90 10.77 23.58
CA GLN A 193 19.23 11.27 24.91
C GLN A 193 19.75 10.15 25.85
N ASN A 194 19.96 8.92 25.35
CA ASN A 194 20.32 7.74 26.13
C ASN A 194 19.30 7.36 27.23
N SER A 195 18.06 7.77 27.07
CA SER A 195 16.95 7.50 28.00
C SER A 195 16.21 6.22 27.59
N PHE A 196 16.85 5.07 27.73
CA PHE A 196 16.35 3.79 27.22
C PHE A 196 15.02 3.35 27.84
N ILE A 197 14.78 3.66 29.12
CA ILE A 197 13.51 3.32 29.79
C ILE A 197 12.34 4.03 29.10
N LYS A 198 12.46 5.35 28.85
CA LYS A 198 11.41 6.11 28.16
C LYS A 198 11.29 5.72 26.70
N GLU A 199 12.40 5.38 26.02
CA GLU A 199 12.36 4.84 24.68
C GLU A 199 11.47 3.60 24.63
N MET A 200 11.67 2.64 25.53
CA MET A 200 10.89 1.41 25.59
C MET A 200 9.41 1.68 25.90
N GLU A 201 9.10 2.56 26.85
CA GLU A 201 7.72 2.97 27.14
C GLU A 201 7.01 3.56 25.91
N TYR A 202 7.69 4.41 25.15
CA TYR A 202 7.13 5.00 23.94
C TYR A 202 6.99 3.99 22.79
N LEU A 203 7.95 3.07 22.64
CA LEU A 203 7.86 1.99 21.66
C LEU A 203 6.67 1.07 21.95
N GLU A 204 6.46 0.69 23.21
CA GLU A 204 5.32 -0.12 23.61
C GLU A 204 3.99 0.56 23.25
N ARG A 205 3.84 1.85 23.59
CA ARG A 205 2.66 2.62 23.21
C ARG A 205 2.48 2.72 21.70
N ALA A 206 3.54 2.99 20.95
CA ALA A 206 3.48 3.06 19.49
C ALA A 206 2.97 1.74 18.87
N HIS A 207 3.51 0.62 19.36
CA HIS A 207 3.10 -0.71 18.91
C HIS A 207 1.67 -1.04 19.31
N GLN A 208 1.23 -0.63 20.49
CA GLN A 208 -0.16 -0.83 20.94
C GLN A 208 -1.15 -0.09 20.02
N TYR A 209 -0.87 1.18 19.64
CA TYR A 209 -1.70 1.92 18.69
C TYR A 209 -1.70 1.25 17.32
N THR A 210 -0.54 0.84 16.81
CA THR A 210 -0.43 0.16 15.51
C THR A 210 -1.16 -1.20 15.52
N PHE A 211 -1.09 -1.94 16.61
CA PHE A 211 -1.77 -3.22 16.77
C PHE A 211 -3.29 -3.04 16.78
N ASN A 212 -3.80 -2.06 17.55
CA ASN A 212 -5.22 -1.78 17.64
C ASN A 212 -5.82 -1.35 16.30
N GLU A 213 -5.09 -0.52 15.53
CA GLU A 213 -5.49 -0.11 14.17
C GLU A 213 -5.65 -1.31 13.23
N LYS A 214 -4.75 -2.28 13.34
CA LYS A 214 -4.76 -3.50 12.51
C LYS A 214 -5.53 -4.67 13.15
N LEU A 215 -6.20 -4.46 14.28
CA LEU A 215 -6.79 -5.53 15.07
C LEU A 215 -7.77 -6.41 14.28
N ASN A 216 -8.61 -5.80 13.45
CA ASN A 216 -9.56 -6.56 12.62
C ASN A 216 -8.84 -7.43 11.58
N ASN A 217 -7.82 -6.89 10.90
CA ASN A 217 -7.01 -7.66 9.95
C ASN A 217 -6.24 -8.76 10.67
N ASN A 218 -5.67 -8.47 11.84
CA ASN A 218 -4.97 -9.45 12.65
C ASN A 218 -5.89 -10.56 13.16
N LYS A 219 -7.12 -10.23 13.58
CA LYS A 219 -8.13 -11.24 13.97
C LYS A 219 -8.51 -12.15 12.82
N GLN A 220 -8.73 -11.62 11.63
CA GLN A 220 -9.02 -12.41 10.43
C GLN A 220 -7.86 -13.33 10.07
N THR A 221 -6.63 -12.82 10.09
CA THR A 221 -5.43 -13.63 9.84
C THR A 221 -5.25 -14.73 10.89
N LEU A 222 -5.45 -14.43 12.17
CA LEU A 222 -5.38 -15.42 13.25
C LEU A 222 -6.50 -16.47 13.14
N HIS A 223 -7.71 -16.06 12.77
CA HIS A 223 -8.81 -16.99 12.52
C HIS A 223 -8.48 -17.94 11.36
N TYR A 224 -7.96 -17.39 10.26
CA TYR A 224 -7.54 -18.16 9.09
C TYR A 224 -6.43 -19.17 9.46
N LEU A 225 -5.38 -18.73 10.15
CA LEU A 225 -4.30 -19.59 10.58
C LEU A 225 -4.75 -20.70 11.54
N LYS A 226 -5.56 -20.36 12.55
CA LYS A 226 -5.98 -21.31 13.58
C LYS A 226 -7.08 -22.27 13.12
N ASN A 227 -8.03 -21.80 12.34
CA ASN A 227 -9.25 -22.54 12.08
C ASN A 227 -9.35 -23.09 10.66
N ILE A 228 -8.66 -22.49 9.70
CA ILE A 228 -8.73 -22.92 8.30
C ILE A 228 -7.47 -23.70 7.92
N ILE A 229 -6.29 -23.13 8.13
CA ILE A 229 -5.04 -23.81 7.78
C ILE A 229 -4.87 -25.09 8.60
N SER A 230 -4.94 -25.02 9.94
CA SER A 230 -4.71 -26.20 10.80
C SER A 230 -5.62 -27.37 10.47
N LYS A 231 -6.94 -27.11 10.28
CA LYS A 231 -7.91 -28.18 9.98
C LYS A 231 -7.77 -28.79 8.60
N LYS A 232 -7.25 -28.05 7.61
CA LYS A 232 -7.12 -28.56 6.25
C LYS A 232 -5.77 -29.24 6.01
N TYR A 233 -4.71 -28.83 6.69
CA TYR A 233 -3.38 -29.35 6.48
C TYR A 233 -2.97 -30.53 7.37
N ASP A 234 -3.75 -30.86 8.42
CA ASP A 234 -3.56 -32.11 9.19
C ASP A 234 -3.74 -33.40 8.34
N LYS A 235 -4.28 -33.28 7.13
CA LYS A 235 -4.48 -34.40 6.19
C LYS A 235 -3.53 -34.40 4.98
N PHE A 236 -2.59 -33.48 4.90
CA PHE A 236 -1.58 -33.51 3.85
C PHE A 236 -0.54 -34.59 4.14
N SER A 237 -0.79 -35.82 3.68
CA SER A 237 0.31 -36.73 3.34
C SER A 237 1.09 -36.05 2.20
N PHE A 238 2.37 -35.78 2.42
CA PHE A 238 3.27 -35.35 1.36
C PHE A 238 3.18 -36.39 0.24
N ILE A 239 2.51 -36.05 -0.84
CA ILE A 239 2.53 -36.84 -2.06
C ILE A 239 3.94 -36.65 -2.61
N ASN A 240 4.80 -37.64 -2.38
CA ASN A 240 6.07 -37.79 -3.07
C ASN A 240 5.77 -38.12 -4.55
N GLU A 241 5.28 -37.17 -5.30
CA GLU A 241 5.32 -37.28 -6.75
C GLU A 241 6.73 -36.95 -7.19
N ASN A 242 7.52 -38.00 -7.38
CA ASN A 242 8.77 -37.99 -8.15
C ASN A 242 8.46 -37.62 -9.61
N LYS A 243 7.99 -36.41 -9.87
CA LYS A 243 8.10 -35.79 -11.16
C LYS A 243 9.47 -35.13 -11.21
N LYS A 244 10.45 -35.91 -11.73
CA LYS A 244 11.69 -35.36 -12.29
C LYS A 244 11.29 -34.38 -13.40
N ASN A 245 10.93 -33.16 -13.05
CA ASN A 245 11.04 -32.05 -13.96
C ASN A 245 12.53 -31.71 -14.00
N GLU A 246 13.11 -31.75 -15.18
CA GLU A 246 14.47 -31.28 -15.51
C GLU A 246 14.61 -29.76 -15.30
N LEU A 247 14.23 -29.27 -14.17
CA LEU A 247 14.47 -27.90 -13.75
C LEU A 247 15.75 -27.89 -12.95
N ILE A 248 16.86 -27.60 -13.69
CA ILE A 248 18.11 -27.00 -13.16
C ILE A 248 18.43 -27.45 -11.73
N ASN A 249 19.61 -27.97 -11.48
CA ASN A 249 20.18 -28.26 -10.17
C ASN A 249 20.30 -27.01 -9.27
N LEU A 250 19.18 -26.35 -9.01
CA LEU A 250 19.08 -25.26 -8.02
C LEU A 250 18.59 -25.90 -6.72
N GLU A 251 19.41 -25.85 -5.71
CA GLU A 251 19.02 -26.18 -4.33
C GLU A 251 18.67 -24.86 -3.60
N PRO A 252 17.42 -24.40 -3.63
CA PRO A 252 17.05 -23.15 -2.97
C PRO A 252 17.14 -23.33 -1.45
N ILE A 253 17.81 -22.38 -0.79
CA ILE A 253 17.84 -22.30 0.67
C ILE A 253 16.75 -21.33 1.13
N PHE A 254 15.77 -21.83 1.88
CA PHE A 254 14.72 -21.01 2.47
C PHE A 254 15.04 -20.68 3.92
N ILE A 255 15.18 -19.40 4.24
CA ILE A 255 15.34 -18.93 5.61
C ILE A 255 13.95 -18.54 6.12
N ILE A 256 13.38 -19.38 6.97
CA ILE A 256 12.03 -19.17 7.55
C ILE A 256 12.20 -18.76 9.00
N GLY A 257 11.61 -17.63 9.37
CA GLY A 257 11.63 -17.13 10.74
C GLY A 257 10.47 -16.18 11.04
N LEU A 258 10.25 -15.92 12.30
CA LEU A 258 9.33 -14.86 12.71
C LEU A 258 9.89 -13.49 12.30
N PRO A 259 9.05 -12.50 12.03
CA PRO A 259 9.50 -11.14 11.79
C PRO A 259 10.48 -10.69 12.90
N ARG A 260 11.64 -10.14 12.52
CA ARG A 260 12.74 -9.73 13.40
C ARG A 260 13.47 -10.86 14.16
N SER A 261 13.40 -12.09 13.65
CA SER A 261 14.19 -13.22 14.19
C SER A 261 15.67 -13.25 13.77
N GLY A 262 16.11 -12.23 13.01
CA GLY A 262 17.48 -12.19 12.46
C GLY A 262 17.65 -12.93 11.13
N SER A 263 16.56 -13.28 10.44
CA SER A 263 16.60 -13.96 9.12
C SER A 263 17.44 -13.20 8.09
N THR A 264 17.35 -11.87 8.05
CA THR A 264 18.18 -11.01 7.17
C THR A 264 19.69 -11.12 7.50
N MET A 265 20.04 -11.28 8.78
CA MET A 265 21.44 -11.46 9.19
C MET A 265 21.95 -12.84 8.77
N VAL A 266 21.14 -13.87 8.90
CA VAL A 266 21.48 -15.23 8.43
C VAL A 266 21.64 -15.24 6.91
N GLU A 267 20.76 -14.59 6.19
CA GLU A 267 20.83 -14.41 4.73
C GLU A 267 22.13 -13.68 4.32
N ALA A 268 22.49 -12.60 5.01
CA ALA A 268 23.72 -11.87 4.76
C ALA A 268 24.98 -12.72 5.05
N ILE A 269 24.97 -13.54 6.11
CA ILE A 269 26.07 -14.47 6.42
C ILE A 269 26.23 -15.53 5.33
N LEU A 270 25.12 -16.14 4.88
CA LEU A 270 25.15 -17.16 3.83
C LEU A 270 25.65 -16.60 2.49
N SER A 271 25.23 -15.36 2.14
CA SER A 271 25.65 -14.72 0.89
C SER A 271 27.04 -14.10 0.93
N SER A 272 27.68 -13.99 2.11
CA SER A 272 29.06 -13.48 2.27
C SER A 272 30.15 -14.56 2.24
N GLY A 273 29.79 -15.84 2.09
CA GLY A 273 30.73 -16.96 2.02
C GLY A 273 31.48 -17.06 0.69
N ASP A 274 32.48 -17.95 0.64
CA ASP A 274 33.30 -18.19 -0.56
C ASP A 274 32.45 -18.78 -1.72
N THR A 275 31.31 -19.38 -1.43
CA THR A 275 30.38 -19.90 -2.43
C THR A 275 29.35 -18.80 -2.74
N MET A 276 29.22 -18.43 -4.03
CA MET A 276 28.30 -17.41 -4.46
C MET A 276 26.86 -17.92 -4.30
N VAL A 277 26.16 -17.42 -3.28
CA VAL A 277 24.73 -17.65 -3.07
C VAL A 277 23.99 -16.37 -3.42
N GLU A 278 23.18 -16.41 -4.48
CA GLU A 278 22.36 -15.26 -4.86
C GLU A 278 21.32 -14.98 -3.79
N ASN A 279 21.30 -13.73 -3.32
CA ASN A 279 20.35 -13.25 -2.34
C ASN A 279 19.13 -12.68 -3.08
N LEU A 280 17.96 -13.30 -2.89
CA LEU A 280 16.69 -12.86 -3.47
C LEU A 280 15.92 -11.90 -2.55
N GLY A 281 16.45 -11.62 -1.35
CA GLY A 281 15.84 -10.75 -0.37
C GLY A 281 14.55 -11.31 0.25
N GLU A 282 13.82 -10.47 0.97
CA GLU A 282 12.54 -10.86 1.54
C GLU A 282 11.52 -11.08 0.42
N THR A 283 11.12 -12.32 0.23
CA THR A 283 10.13 -12.70 -0.79
C THR A 283 8.84 -13.20 -0.15
N SER A 284 7.71 -12.78 -0.71
CA SER A 284 6.38 -13.31 -0.37
C SER A 284 5.97 -14.49 -1.26
N ILE A 285 6.90 -15.06 -2.05
CA ILE A 285 6.59 -16.15 -3.00
C ILE A 285 5.90 -17.31 -2.31
N LEU A 286 6.40 -17.75 -1.14
CA LEU A 286 5.78 -18.83 -0.39
C LEU A 286 4.37 -18.49 0.07
N SER A 287 4.15 -17.28 0.58
CA SER A 287 2.84 -16.81 1.00
C SER A 287 1.88 -16.71 -0.19
N ILE A 288 2.36 -16.20 -1.34
CA ILE A 288 1.57 -16.09 -2.57
C ILE A 288 1.25 -17.49 -3.11
N ALA A 289 2.21 -18.40 -3.15
CA ALA A 289 2.00 -19.78 -3.60
C ALA A 289 0.98 -20.50 -2.71
N LEU A 290 1.08 -20.39 -1.39
CA LEU A 290 0.12 -20.96 -0.47
C LEU A 290 -1.31 -20.40 -0.66
N VAL A 291 -1.44 -19.09 -0.81
CA VAL A 291 -2.73 -18.43 -1.04
C VAL A 291 -3.30 -18.81 -2.40
N SER A 292 -2.52 -18.83 -3.46
CA SER A 292 -2.99 -19.20 -4.80
C SER A 292 -3.41 -20.67 -4.86
N THR A 293 -2.62 -21.58 -4.30
CA THR A 293 -2.96 -23.01 -4.23
C THR A 293 -4.25 -23.23 -3.44
N HIS A 294 -4.42 -22.50 -2.33
CA HIS A 294 -5.63 -22.56 -1.53
C HIS A 294 -6.86 -22.03 -2.28
N TYR A 295 -6.70 -20.92 -3.00
CA TYR A 295 -7.76 -20.34 -3.83
C TYR A 295 -8.19 -21.29 -4.95
N ASP A 296 -7.23 -21.91 -5.65
CA ASP A 296 -7.49 -22.88 -6.71
C ASP A 296 -8.17 -24.14 -6.18
N PHE A 297 -7.80 -24.57 -4.98
CA PHE A 297 -8.43 -25.69 -4.29
C PHE A 297 -9.89 -25.38 -3.92
N GLN A 298 -10.18 -24.20 -3.38
CA GLN A 298 -11.54 -23.76 -3.06
C GLN A 298 -12.42 -23.66 -4.31
N LYS A 299 -11.86 -23.18 -5.43
CA LYS A 299 -12.56 -23.07 -6.71
C LYS A 299 -12.91 -24.45 -7.28
N LYS A 300 -12.05 -25.46 -7.10
CA LYS A 300 -12.30 -26.84 -7.55
C LYS A 300 -13.38 -27.56 -6.71
N GLU A 301 -13.48 -27.23 -5.43
CA GLU A 301 -14.45 -27.88 -4.53
C GLU A 301 -15.80 -27.15 -4.43
N ASN A 302 -16.04 -26.09 -5.23
CA ASN A 302 -17.26 -25.26 -5.15
C ASN A 302 -17.59 -24.75 -3.73
N ILE A 303 -16.59 -24.59 -2.88
CA ILE A 303 -16.77 -24.05 -1.54
C ILE A 303 -16.76 -22.52 -1.66
N ILE A 304 -17.94 -21.95 -1.83
CA ILE A 304 -18.15 -20.50 -1.72
C ILE A 304 -18.15 -20.16 -0.23
N ILE A 305 -17.28 -19.25 0.18
CA ILE A 305 -17.31 -18.59 1.51
C ILE A 305 -18.05 -17.27 1.38
#